data_94c7c70b9ae6afbaa0f99a8b7a9e6f98
#
_entry.id   94c7c70b9ae6afbaa0f99a8b7a9e6f98
#
_cell.length_a   1.000
_cell.length_b   1.000
_cell.length_c   1.000
_cell.angle_alpha   90.00
_cell.angle_beta   90.00
_cell.angle_gamma   90.00
#
_symmetry.space_group_name_H-M   'P 1'
#
loop_
_entity.id
_entity.type
_entity.pdbx_description
1 polymer ?
#
loop_
_entity_poly.entity_id
_entity_poly.type
_entity_poly.pdbx_seq_one_letter_code
_entity_poly.pdbx_strand_id
1 'polypeptide(L)'
;MKNVLDTITSYREARNWSNYDLASHAGIKPTTISTWYSKNIMPTLPTLEKVCDAFGITLTEFFSVVESGEREPVVLTHEQAEMLEKWSALRPEQKEAVVHLLSTMP
;
A
#
# COMPACT_ATOMS: atom_id res chain seq x y z
N MET A 1 -9.52 -3.85 10.80
CA MET A 1 -8.44 -3.06 10.17
C MET A 1 -7.22 -3.94 9.94
N LYS A 2 -6.76 -4.01 8.72
CA LYS A 2 -5.54 -4.74 8.40
C LYS A 2 -4.37 -4.01 9.03
N ASN A 3 -3.50 -4.69 9.73
CA ASN A 3 -2.37 -3.99 10.32
C ASN A 3 -1.28 -3.69 9.28
N VAL A 4 -0.32 -2.85 9.65
CA VAL A 4 0.76 -2.41 8.77
C VAL A 4 1.58 -3.60 8.25
N LEU A 5 1.91 -4.54 9.12
CA LEU A 5 2.72 -5.71 8.73
C LEU A 5 1.98 -6.63 7.76
N ASP A 6 0.67 -6.82 7.95
CA ASP A 6 -0.15 -7.61 7.02
C ASP A 6 -0.20 -6.94 5.65
N THR A 7 -0.29 -5.62 5.62
CA THR A 7 -0.29 -4.86 4.38
C THR A 7 1.05 -4.98 3.66
N ILE A 8 2.16 -4.88 4.37
CA ILE A 8 3.49 -5.09 3.82
C ILE A 8 3.59 -6.50 3.23
N THR A 9 3.11 -7.50 3.96
CA THR A 9 3.12 -8.89 3.51
C THR A 9 2.32 -9.04 2.22
N SER A 10 1.14 -8.43 2.12
CA SER A 10 0.31 -8.50 0.92
C SER A 10 1.01 -7.93 -0.31
N TYR A 11 1.63 -6.76 -0.18
CA TYR A 11 2.37 -6.15 -1.29
C TYR A 11 3.60 -6.95 -1.67
N ARG A 12 4.30 -7.50 -0.67
CA ARG A 12 5.49 -8.34 -0.89
C ARG A 12 5.13 -9.63 -1.62
N GLU A 13 4.11 -10.32 -1.16
CA GLU A 13 3.65 -11.58 -1.77
C GLU A 13 3.12 -11.38 -3.18
N ALA A 14 2.45 -10.28 -3.44
CA ALA A 14 1.97 -9.95 -4.78
C ALA A 14 3.13 -9.83 -5.79
N ARG A 15 4.34 -9.55 -5.32
CA ARG A 15 5.54 -9.43 -6.13
C ARG A 15 6.42 -10.68 -6.09
N ASN A 16 6.00 -11.70 -5.35
CA ASN A 16 6.80 -12.92 -5.09
C ASN A 16 8.16 -12.59 -4.45
N TRP A 17 8.19 -11.56 -3.60
CA TRP A 17 9.40 -11.18 -2.88
C TRP A 17 9.46 -11.87 -1.52
N SER A 18 10.67 -12.32 -1.15
CA SER A 18 10.97 -12.71 0.22
C SER A 18 11.21 -11.45 1.07
N ASN A 19 11.36 -11.62 2.38
CA ASN A 19 11.76 -10.51 3.26
C ASN A 19 13.13 -9.95 2.86
N TYR A 20 14.02 -10.82 2.40
CA TYR A 20 15.33 -10.42 1.90
C TYR A 20 15.20 -9.56 0.65
N ASP A 21 14.34 -9.96 -0.29
CA ASP A 21 14.10 -9.19 -1.51
C ASP A 21 13.57 -7.80 -1.18
N LEU A 22 12.61 -7.71 -0.27
CA LEU A 22 12.07 -6.44 0.17
C LEU A 22 13.16 -5.56 0.80
N ALA A 23 13.98 -6.14 1.67
CA ALA A 23 15.07 -5.41 2.31
C ALA A 23 16.04 -4.83 1.27
N SER A 24 16.38 -5.63 0.28
CA SER A 24 17.27 -5.21 -0.81
C SER A 24 16.68 -4.05 -1.61
N HIS A 25 15.42 -4.15 -1.99
CA HIS A 25 14.75 -3.10 -2.77
C HIS A 25 14.51 -1.83 -1.97
N ALA A 26 14.23 -1.95 -0.68
CA ALA A 26 13.98 -0.81 0.20
C ALA A 26 15.26 -0.19 0.78
N GLY A 27 16.39 -0.85 0.63
CA GLY A 27 17.66 -0.37 1.19
C GLY A 27 17.71 -0.43 2.72
N ILE A 28 17.09 -1.45 3.30
CA ILE A 28 17.08 -1.68 4.76
C ILE A 28 17.66 -3.06 5.06
N LYS A 29 18.02 -3.29 6.33
CA LYS A 29 18.60 -4.56 6.73
C LYS A 29 17.54 -5.66 6.81
N PRO A 30 17.82 -6.88 6.31
CA PRO A 30 16.88 -8.00 6.44
C PRO A 30 16.49 -8.29 7.90
N THR A 31 17.43 -8.12 8.83
CA THR A 31 17.18 -8.32 10.25
C THR A 31 16.16 -7.34 10.81
N THR A 32 16.08 -6.14 10.27
CA THR A 32 15.07 -5.15 10.65
C THR A 32 13.68 -5.64 10.31
N ILE A 33 13.50 -6.19 9.12
CA ILE A 33 12.21 -6.75 8.69
C ILE A 33 11.83 -7.96 9.55
N SER A 34 12.76 -8.87 9.79
CA SER A 34 12.52 -10.04 10.63
C SER A 34 12.09 -9.63 12.04
N THR A 35 12.68 -8.57 12.58
CA THR A 35 12.34 -8.05 13.90
C THR A 35 10.90 -7.52 13.94
N TRP A 36 10.44 -6.86 12.88
CA TRP A 36 9.03 -6.39 12.82
C TRP A 36 8.06 -7.55 13.02
N TYR A 37 8.28 -8.65 12.30
CA TYR A 37 7.37 -9.80 12.37
C TYR A 37 7.52 -10.58 13.68
N SER A 38 8.76 -10.80 14.15
CA SER A 38 8.99 -11.61 15.35
C SER A 38 8.53 -10.90 16.63
N LYS A 39 8.64 -9.58 16.68
CA LYS A 39 8.25 -8.79 17.85
C LYS A 39 6.95 -8.02 17.67
N ASN A 40 6.32 -8.14 16.53
CA ASN A 40 5.11 -7.41 16.17
C ASN A 40 5.27 -5.91 16.38
N ILE A 41 6.35 -5.36 15.83
CA ILE A 41 6.70 -3.95 15.94
C ILE A 41 6.34 -3.24 14.64
N MET A 42 5.72 -2.07 14.77
CA MET A 42 5.42 -1.23 13.62
C MET A 42 6.70 -0.53 13.12
N PRO A 43 6.99 -0.53 11.80
CA PRO A 43 8.10 0.23 11.24
C PRO A 43 7.95 1.73 11.55
N THR A 44 9.09 2.43 11.66
CA THR A 44 9.06 3.89 11.75
C THR A 44 8.60 4.50 10.43
N LEU A 45 8.09 5.71 10.47
CA LEU A 45 7.59 6.38 9.26
C LEU A 45 8.67 6.53 8.17
N PRO A 46 9.89 6.96 8.48
CA PRO A 46 10.95 7.01 7.45
C PRO A 46 11.25 5.64 6.81
N THR A 47 11.25 4.59 7.62
CA THR A 47 11.46 3.23 7.11
C THR A 47 10.29 2.78 6.24
N LEU A 48 9.07 3.11 6.65
CA LEU A 48 7.87 2.78 5.89
C LEU A 48 7.86 3.50 4.54
N GLU A 49 8.36 4.73 4.47
CA GLU A 49 8.52 5.43 3.19
C GLU A 49 9.43 4.65 2.24
N LYS A 50 10.54 4.12 2.74
CA LYS A 50 11.46 3.30 1.94
C LYS A 50 10.78 2.04 1.42
N VAL A 51 9.95 1.42 2.24
CA VAL A 51 9.17 0.23 1.85
C VAL A 51 8.15 0.60 0.77
N CYS A 52 7.44 1.69 0.93
CA CYS A 52 6.48 2.17 -0.06
C CYS A 52 7.17 2.49 -1.40
N ASP A 53 8.32 3.15 -1.35
CA ASP A 53 9.11 3.43 -2.55
C ASP A 53 9.52 2.14 -3.27
N ALA A 54 9.91 1.12 -2.52
CA ALA A 54 10.25 -0.19 -3.09
C ALA A 54 9.05 -0.83 -3.78
N PHE A 55 7.85 -0.65 -3.25
CA PHE A 55 6.62 -1.15 -3.85
C PHE A 55 6.10 -0.27 -5.00
N GLY A 56 6.62 0.94 -5.13
CA GLY A 56 6.14 1.88 -6.15
C GLY A 56 4.81 2.53 -5.79
N ILE A 57 4.53 2.69 -4.50
CA ILE A 57 3.29 3.29 -4.00
C ILE A 57 3.59 4.46 -3.06
N THR A 58 2.58 5.28 -2.82
CA THR A 58 2.67 6.36 -1.84
C THR A 58 2.26 5.87 -0.45
N LEU A 59 2.62 6.63 0.58
CA LEU A 59 2.14 6.38 1.94
C LEU A 59 0.61 6.46 2.01
N THR A 60 0.02 7.38 1.27
CA THR A 60 -1.44 7.53 1.22
C THR A 60 -2.10 6.26 0.69
N GLU A 61 -1.57 5.71 -0.40
CA GLU A 61 -2.07 4.45 -0.97
C GLU A 61 -1.92 3.31 0.02
N PHE A 62 -0.78 3.23 0.67
CA PHE A 62 -0.50 2.20 1.67
C PHE A 62 -1.50 2.25 2.82
N PHE A 63 -1.71 3.43 3.41
CA PHE A 63 -2.64 3.58 4.54
C PHE A 63 -4.10 3.43 4.13
N SER A 64 -4.44 3.71 2.89
CA SER A 64 -5.78 3.41 2.36
C SER A 64 -6.08 1.92 2.43
N VAL A 65 -5.11 1.08 2.09
CA VAL A 65 -5.24 -0.39 2.19
C VAL A 65 -5.33 -0.82 3.66
N VAL A 66 -4.51 -0.23 4.53
CA VAL A 66 -4.56 -0.52 5.97
C VAL A 66 -5.95 -0.24 6.54
N GLU A 67 -6.53 0.90 6.20
CA GLU A 67 -7.87 1.27 6.68
C GLU A 67 -8.97 0.38 6.14
N SER A 68 -8.91 0.03 4.85
CA SER A 68 -9.98 -0.73 4.19
C SER A 68 -9.84 -2.24 4.36
N GLY A 69 -8.66 -2.72 4.74
CA GLY A 69 -8.29 -4.14 4.65
C GLY A 69 -9.03 -5.08 5.58
N GLU A 70 -9.62 -4.59 6.67
CA GLU A 70 -10.33 -5.43 7.63
C GLU A 70 -11.85 -5.31 7.56
N ARG A 71 -12.35 -4.47 6.70
CA ARG A 71 -13.79 -4.45 6.50
C ARG A 71 -14.14 -5.66 5.67
N GLU A 72 -14.74 -6.63 6.33
CA GLU A 72 -15.48 -7.75 5.74
C GLU A 72 -16.27 -7.26 4.54
N PRO A 73 -16.54 -8.13 3.57
CA PRO A 73 -16.75 -7.74 2.18
C PRO A 73 -17.50 -6.44 2.09
N VAL A 74 -16.77 -5.41 1.74
CA VAL A 74 -17.32 -4.08 1.59
C VAL A 74 -18.40 -4.21 0.53
N VAL A 75 -19.64 -4.16 0.97
CA VAL A 75 -20.73 -3.92 0.03
C VAL A 75 -20.48 -2.52 -0.49
N LEU A 76 -19.83 -2.44 -1.63
CA LEU A 76 -19.63 -1.16 -2.30
C LEU A 76 -20.99 -0.54 -2.52
N THR A 77 -21.18 0.71 -2.15
CA THR A 77 -22.36 1.44 -2.54
C THR A 77 -22.41 1.50 -4.07
N HIS A 78 -23.60 1.68 -4.62
CA HIS A 78 -23.74 1.80 -6.06
C HIS A 78 -22.83 2.89 -6.65
N GLU A 79 -22.71 4.01 -5.95
CA GLU A 79 -21.84 5.13 -6.35
C GLU A 79 -20.35 4.73 -6.36
N GLN A 80 -19.91 3.98 -5.36
CA GLN A 80 -18.52 3.50 -5.27
C GLN A 80 -18.22 2.49 -6.39
N ALA A 81 -19.15 1.60 -6.69
CA ALA A 81 -19.00 0.65 -7.77
C ALA A 81 -18.90 1.36 -9.13
N GLU A 82 -19.75 2.36 -9.38
CA GLU A 82 -19.67 3.18 -10.59
C GLU A 82 -18.34 3.92 -10.69
N MET A 83 -17.86 4.48 -9.60
CA MET A 83 -16.58 5.20 -9.57
C MET A 83 -15.42 4.27 -9.91
N LEU A 84 -15.42 3.04 -9.39
CA LEU A 84 -14.39 2.05 -9.70
C LEU A 84 -14.43 1.63 -11.17
N GLU A 85 -15.62 1.43 -11.72
CA GLU A 85 -15.77 1.11 -13.14
C GLU A 85 -15.23 2.24 -14.03
N LYS A 86 -15.58 3.48 -13.72
CA LYS A 86 -15.10 4.65 -14.44
C LYS A 86 -13.58 4.79 -14.31
N TRP A 87 -13.05 4.59 -13.12
CA TRP A 87 -11.61 4.61 -12.89
C TRP A 87 -10.89 3.56 -13.72
N SER A 88 -11.41 2.32 -13.73
CA SER A 88 -10.81 1.22 -14.49
C SER A 88 -10.81 1.45 -15.99
N ALA A 89 -11.78 2.22 -16.49
CA ALA A 89 -11.90 2.56 -17.91
C ALA A 89 -10.99 3.72 -18.32
N LEU A 90 -10.41 4.44 -17.36
CA LEU A 90 -9.54 5.58 -17.67
C LEU A 90 -8.19 5.13 -18.23
N ARG A 91 -7.65 5.93 -19.13
CA ARG A 91 -6.29 5.75 -19.61
C ARG A 91 -5.29 6.15 -18.53
N PRO A 92 -4.04 5.65 -18.58
CA PRO A 92 -3.03 6.01 -17.57
C PRO A 92 -2.86 7.53 -17.38
N GLU A 93 -2.89 8.30 -18.47
CA GLU A 93 -2.77 9.76 -18.40
C GLU A 93 -3.95 10.39 -17.66
N GLN A 94 -5.14 9.85 -17.85
CA GLN A 94 -6.35 10.32 -17.17
C GLN A 94 -6.32 9.98 -15.69
N LYS A 95 -5.82 8.80 -15.33
CA LYS A 95 -5.64 8.42 -13.93
C LYS A 95 -4.65 9.32 -13.22
N GLU A 96 -3.53 9.64 -13.87
CA GLU A 96 -2.55 10.60 -13.34
C GLU A 96 -3.18 11.97 -13.11
N ALA A 97 -3.97 12.47 -14.06
CA ALA A 97 -4.64 13.75 -13.93
C ALA A 97 -5.59 13.77 -12.73
N VAL A 98 -6.35 12.69 -12.53
CA VAL A 98 -7.29 12.58 -11.39
C VAL A 98 -6.51 12.54 -10.08
N VAL A 99 -5.46 11.75 -10.00
CA VAL A 99 -4.62 11.65 -8.80
C VAL A 99 -3.99 13.01 -8.48
N HIS A 100 -3.49 13.72 -9.49
CA HIS A 100 -2.94 15.06 -9.31
C HIS A 100 -3.98 16.04 -8.78
N LEU A 101 -5.17 16.01 -9.36
CA LEU A 101 -6.28 16.86 -8.92
C LEU A 101 -6.65 16.59 -7.46
N LEU A 102 -6.75 15.31 -7.08
CA LEU A 102 -7.06 14.92 -5.71
C LEU A 102 -5.96 15.32 -4.74
N SER A 103 -4.70 15.27 -5.15
CA SER A 103 -3.57 15.65 -4.30
C SER A 103 -3.49 17.16 -4.04
N THR A 104 -4.15 17.98 -4.88
CA THR A 104 -4.20 19.44 -4.71
C THR A 104 -5.42 19.91 -3.93
N MET A 105 -6.34 19.02 -3.62
CA MET A 105 -7.52 19.36 -2.83
C MET A 105 -7.14 19.51 -1.35
N PRO A 106 -7.69 20.50 -0.67
CA PRO A 106 -7.46 20.67 0.77
C PRO A 106 -8.05 19.55 1.60
#